data_f0d9ed6abf3126d817618e4171e8673e
#
_entry.id   f0d9ed6abf3126d817618e4171e8673e
#
_cell.length_a   1.000
_cell.length_b   1.000
_cell.length_c   1.000
_cell.angle_alpha   90.00
_cell.angle_beta   90.00
_cell.angle_gamma   90.00
#
_symmetry.space_group_name_H-M   'P 1'
#
loop_
_entity.id
_entity.type
_entity.pdbx_description
1 polymer ?
#
loop_
_entity_poly.entity_id
_entity_poly.type
_entity_poly.pdbx_seq_one_letter_code
_entity_poly.pdbx_strand_id
1 'polypeptide(L)'
;MNPRGFEVTGAWFQAGGNIISAIGNTRAFIGEENVEDPLVIVGESLQALGNVLQAVAPEHSINNEEDEKETTGQLDESVQEKENKQSDDAKEQKENNIKPMREQGKSLEKTGAEVQALGNISDIIGTILNMEKEQKENDYLIITGNSLQSLGAFLEVVDELRDVPNIQWLEVIGNSIQTLGAGLQAFQGIYNVLKEERMEKENADDQEAANKKEGEKKEVDEQLLGLIGNWVQAIGAVIEAIGETVEPQS
;
A
#
# COMPACT_ATOMS: atom_id res chain seq x y z
N MET A 1 12.03 -17.23 -9.62
CA MET A 1 10.65 -17.04 -9.15
C MET A 1 9.94 -16.37 -10.32
N ASN A 2 8.73 -16.77 -10.68
CA ASN A 2 8.01 -16.04 -11.72
C ASN A 2 7.45 -14.73 -11.12
N PRO A 3 7.13 -13.70 -11.94
CA PRO A 3 6.61 -12.40 -11.48
C PRO A 3 5.46 -12.55 -10.48
N ARG A 4 4.46 -13.36 -10.79
CA ARG A 4 3.33 -13.66 -9.91
C ARG A 4 3.77 -14.20 -8.53
N GLY A 5 4.88 -14.93 -8.47
CA GLY A 5 5.40 -15.41 -7.19
C GLY A 5 5.88 -14.27 -6.28
N PHE A 6 6.34 -13.14 -6.85
CA PHE A 6 6.69 -11.95 -6.09
C PHE A 6 5.44 -11.21 -5.60
N GLU A 7 4.44 -11.01 -6.46
CA GLU A 7 3.17 -10.37 -6.13
C GLU A 7 2.47 -11.10 -4.97
N VAL A 8 2.16 -12.38 -5.15
CA VAL A 8 1.53 -13.22 -4.13
C VAL A 8 2.34 -13.25 -2.83
N THR A 9 3.67 -13.41 -2.90
CA THR A 9 4.51 -13.43 -1.70
C THR A 9 4.49 -12.07 -1.01
N GLY A 10 4.55 -10.98 -1.78
CA GLY A 10 4.49 -9.62 -1.29
C GLY A 10 3.18 -9.34 -0.54
N ALA A 11 2.05 -9.66 -1.15
CA ALA A 11 0.73 -9.51 -0.55
C ALA A 11 0.57 -10.30 0.77
N TRP A 12 1.08 -11.53 0.84
CA TRP A 12 1.06 -12.29 2.09
C TRP A 12 2.01 -11.76 3.16
N PHE A 13 3.18 -11.19 2.80
CA PHE A 13 4.02 -10.49 3.76
C PHE A 13 3.35 -9.23 4.29
N GLN A 14 2.69 -8.46 3.44
CA GLN A 14 1.91 -7.30 3.82
C GLN A 14 0.76 -7.68 4.75
N ALA A 15 -0.03 -8.71 4.41
CA ALA A 15 -1.12 -9.20 5.25
C ALA A 15 -0.62 -9.70 6.61
N GLY A 16 0.46 -10.49 6.63
CA GLY A 16 1.08 -10.96 7.87
C GLY A 16 1.60 -9.82 8.75
N GLY A 17 2.22 -8.82 8.14
CA GLY A 17 2.71 -7.62 8.81
C GLY A 17 1.57 -6.83 9.45
N ASN A 18 0.51 -6.55 8.70
CA ASN A 18 -0.69 -5.87 9.20
C ASN A 18 -1.33 -6.59 10.41
N ILE A 19 -1.42 -7.92 10.36
CA ILE A 19 -1.94 -8.72 11.48
C ILE A 19 -1.04 -8.57 12.71
N ILE A 20 0.29 -8.61 12.55
CA ILE A 20 1.24 -8.46 13.65
C ILE A 20 1.13 -7.08 14.28
N SER A 21 1.07 -6.01 13.47
CA SER A 21 0.86 -4.64 13.95
C SER A 21 -0.48 -4.50 14.70
N ALA A 22 -1.58 -5.06 14.15
CA ALA A 22 -2.89 -5.03 14.80
C ALA A 22 -2.89 -5.79 16.15
N ILE A 23 -2.15 -6.89 16.26
CA ILE A 23 -1.95 -7.59 17.55
C ILE A 23 -1.18 -6.72 18.52
N GLY A 24 -0.10 -6.04 18.09
CA GLY A 24 0.67 -5.10 18.90
C GLY A 24 -0.22 -4.03 19.51
N ASN A 25 -0.97 -3.32 18.67
CA ASN A 25 -1.91 -2.28 19.09
C ASN A 25 -3.05 -2.82 20.00
N THR A 26 -3.48 -4.08 19.80
CA THR A 26 -4.45 -4.73 20.69
C THR A 26 -3.86 -4.96 22.08
N ARG A 27 -2.58 -5.35 22.16
CA ARG A 27 -1.87 -5.58 23.43
C ARG A 27 -1.71 -4.27 24.20
N ALA A 28 -1.37 -3.18 23.54
CA ALA A 28 -1.34 -1.85 24.16
C ALA A 28 -2.70 -1.45 24.72
N PHE A 29 -3.76 -1.61 23.92
CA PHE A 29 -5.13 -1.27 24.33
C PHE A 29 -5.59 -2.00 25.60
N ILE A 30 -5.10 -3.22 25.86
CA ILE A 30 -5.39 -3.97 27.09
C ILE A 30 -4.35 -3.74 28.20
N GLY A 31 -3.44 -2.76 28.04
CA GLY A 31 -2.46 -2.36 29.06
C GLY A 31 -1.12 -3.09 29.01
N GLU A 32 -0.77 -3.73 27.91
CA GLU A 32 0.52 -4.39 27.71
C GLU A 32 1.43 -3.57 26.75
N GLU A 33 1.64 -2.31 27.05
CA GLU A 33 2.33 -1.33 26.20
C GLU A 33 3.77 -1.75 25.82
N ASN A 34 4.49 -2.44 26.70
CA ASN A 34 5.87 -2.88 26.41
C ASN A 34 6.00 -3.87 25.22
N VAL A 35 4.89 -4.43 24.73
CA VAL A 35 4.86 -5.42 23.64
C VAL A 35 4.46 -4.77 22.33
N GLU A 36 3.84 -3.60 22.37
CA GLU A 36 3.30 -2.89 21.21
C GLU A 36 4.41 -2.52 20.21
N ASP A 37 5.35 -1.67 20.62
CA ASP A 37 6.37 -1.13 19.71
C ASP A 37 7.17 -2.21 18.98
N PRO A 38 7.69 -3.26 19.67
CA PRO A 38 8.39 -4.35 18.96
C PRO A 38 7.52 -5.06 17.94
N LEU A 39 6.22 -5.27 18.22
CA LEU A 39 5.32 -5.93 17.27
C LEU A 39 4.98 -5.02 16.10
N VAL A 40 4.77 -3.73 16.35
CA VAL A 40 4.54 -2.73 15.30
C VAL A 40 5.75 -2.66 14.38
N ILE A 41 6.97 -2.54 14.91
CA ILE A 41 8.20 -2.50 14.09
C ILE A 41 8.34 -3.76 13.22
N VAL A 42 8.10 -4.94 13.78
CA VAL A 42 8.15 -6.20 13.03
C VAL A 42 7.06 -6.23 11.96
N GLY A 43 5.85 -5.84 12.30
CA GLY A 43 4.72 -5.79 11.40
C GLY A 43 4.98 -4.84 10.22
N GLU A 44 5.36 -3.60 10.50
CA GLU A 44 5.68 -2.59 9.48
C GLU A 44 6.87 -3.01 8.59
N SER A 45 7.87 -3.70 9.17
CA SER A 45 9.00 -4.22 8.40
C SER A 45 8.57 -5.30 7.40
N LEU A 46 7.64 -6.17 7.78
CA LEU A 46 7.08 -7.17 6.88
C LEU A 46 6.21 -6.53 5.79
N GLN A 47 5.40 -5.52 6.15
CA GLN A 47 4.62 -4.75 5.18
C GLN A 47 5.53 -4.05 4.17
N ALA A 48 6.57 -3.34 4.64
CA ALA A 48 7.55 -2.69 3.75
C ALA A 48 8.18 -3.69 2.78
N LEU A 49 8.59 -4.87 3.27
CA LEU A 49 9.15 -5.92 2.43
C LEU A 49 8.12 -6.44 1.42
N GLY A 50 6.87 -6.63 1.85
CA GLY A 50 5.76 -7.03 0.99
C GLY A 50 5.55 -6.05 -0.17
N ASN A 51 5.43 -4.78 0.15
CA ASN A 51 5.25 -3.71 -0.83
C ASN A 51 6.43 -3.58 -1.81
N VAL A 52 7.67 -3.78 -1.34
CA VAL A 52 8.84 -3.80 -2.24
C VAL A 52 8.77 -5.00 -3.19
N LEU A 53 8.34 -6.17 -2.74
CA LEU A 53 8.19 -7.35 -3.61
C LEU A 53 7.13 -7.11 -4.69
N GLN A 54 5.99 -6.50 -4.35
CA GLN A 54 4.94 -6.13 -5.30
C GLN A 54 5.46 -5.07 -6.29
N ALA A 55 6.17 -4.05 -5.83
CA ALA A 55 6.71 -3.00 -6.69
C ALA A 55 7.70 -3.49 -7.75
N VAL A 56 8.46 -4.57 -7.50
CA VAL A 56 9.44 -5.12 -8.45
C VAL A 56 8.83 -6.18 -9.39
N ALA A 57 7.68 -6.74 -9.08
CA ALA A 57 7.05 -7.81 -9.84
C ALA A 57 6.69 -7.40 -11.28
N PRO A 58 6.05 -6.25 -11.54
CA PRO A 58 5.70 -5.80 -12.88
C PRO A 58 6.89 -5.62 -13.83
N GLU A 59 8.04 -5.19 -13.33
CA GLU A 59 9.28 -5.03 -14.12
C GLU A 59 9.79 -6.38 -14.65
N HIS A 60 9.61 -7.45 -13.89
CA HIS A 60 10.04 -8.79 -14.28
C HIS A 60 9.16 -9.38 -15.40
N SER A 61 7.87 -9.03 -15.43
CA SER A 61 6.93 -9.49 -16.47
C SER A 61 7.26 -8.91 -17.86
N ILE A 62 7.71 -7.65 -17.91
CA ILE A 62 8.05 -6.97 -19.17
C ILE A 62 9.31 -7.58 -19.81
N ASN A 63 10.32 -7.90 -19.05
CA ASN A 63 11.58 -8.43 -19.55
C ASN A 63 11.44 -9.85 -20.13
N ASN A 64 10.51 -10.66 -19.60
CA ASN A 64 10.32 -12.02 -20.11
C ASN A 64 9.55 -12.07 -21.45
N GLU A 65 8.70 -11.09 -21.76
CA GLU A 65 8.00 -11.01 -23.05
C GLU A 65 8.91 -10.54 -24.20
N GLU A 66 9.94 -9.74 -23.94
CA GLU A 66 10.93 -9.31 -24.94
C GLU A 66 11.91 -10.44 -25.28
N ASP A 67 12.38 -11.21 -24.28
CA ASP A 67 13.30 -12.33 -24.48
C ASP A 67 12.65 -13.51 -25.25
N GLU A 68 11.34 -13.77 -25.09
CA GLU A 68 10.64 -14.81 -25.88
C GLU A 68 10.41 -14.40 -27.34
N LYS A 69 10.32 -13.11 -27.66
CA LYS A 69 10.17 -12.66 -29.07
C LYS A 69 11.48 -12.64 -29.83
N GLU A 70 12.63 -12.46 -29.19
CA GLU A 70 13.93 -12.55 -29.86
C GLU A 70 14.35 -14.00 -30.19
N THR A 71 13.89 -14.99 -29.42
CA THR A 71 14.31 -16.38 -29.59
C THR A 71 13.52 -17.12 -30.71
N THR A 72 12.37 -16.59 -31.14
CA THR A 72 11.54 -17.19 -32.20
C THR A 72 11.78 -16.61 -33.59
N GLY A 73 12.67 -15.62 -33.74
CA GLY A 73 12.94 -14.90 -34.99
C GLY A 73 14.06 -15.45 -35.90
N GLN A 74 14.74 -16.51 -35.50
CA GLN A 74 15.83 -17.09 -36.32
C GLN A 74 15.58 -18.57 -36.66
N LEU A 75 14.76 -18.84 -37.65
CA LEU A 75 14.84 -20.01 -38.52
C LEU A 75 13.74 -19.91 -39.60
N ASP A 76 14.01 -19.21 -40.70
CA ASP A 76 13.72 -19.68 -42.05
C ASP A 76 14.15 -18.61 -43.06
N GLU A 77 15.38 -18.69 -43.48
CA GLU A 77 15.81 -18.15 -44.79
C GLU A 77 16.04 -19.33 -45.72
N SER A 78 15.12 -19.54 -46.64
CA SER A 78 15.49 -19.92 -48.01
C SER A 78 14.25 -20.08 -48.91
N VAL A 79 14.38 -19.46 -50.09
CA VAL A 79 13.82 -19.86 -51.36
C VAL A 79 12.69 -19.03 -52.00
N GLN A 80 13.18 -18.21 -52.95
CA GLN A 80 12.62 -17.86 -54.29
C GLN A 80 11.53 -16.77 -54.42
N GLU A 81 11.98 -15.63 -54.91
CA GLU A 81 12.03 -15.09 -56.33
C GLU A 81 10.73 -15.12 -57.13
N LYS A 82 10.36 -13.93 -57.55
CA LYS A 82 9.75 -13.47 -58.79
C LYS A 82 8.30 -13.01 -58.83
N GLU A 83 8.28 -11.76 -59.23
CA GLU A 83 7.48 -11.07 -60.25
C GLU A 83 6.13 -10.41 -59.89
N ASN A 84 6.21 -9.08 -59.78
CA ASN A 84 5.71 -8.10 -60.81
C ASN A 84 4.29 -7.52 -60.65
N LYS A 85 4.28 -6.20 -60.67
CA LYS A 85 3.28 -5.21 -61.14
C LYS A 85 2.17 -4.73 -60.19
N GLN A 86 2.42 -3.53 -59.70
CA GLN A 86 1.75 -2.26 -60.12
C GLN A 86 0.22 -2.20 -59.93
N SER A 87 -0.21 -1.43 -58.98
CA SER A 87 -0.89 -0.11 -59.16
C SER A 87 -1.53 0.36 -57.86
N ASP A 88 -1.19 1.61 -57.54
CA ASP A 88 -2.05 2.69 -57.03
C ASP A 88 -3.18 2.37 -56.04
N ASP A 89 -3.06 2.79 -54.81
CA ASP A 89 -3.74 3.97 -54.32
C ASP A 89 -3.46 4.14 -52.81
N ALA A 90 -3.06 5.35 -52.51
CA ALA A 90 -2.83 5.87 -51.17
C ALA A 90 -4.06 5.69 -50.28
N LYS A 91 -3.89 4.98 -49.20
CA LYS A 91 -4.54 5.30 -47.95
C LYS A 91 -3.51 5.16 -46.83
N GLU A 92 -2.87 6.28 -46.56
CA GLU A 92 -2.19 6.59 -45.33
C GLU A 92 -3.19 6.42 -44.18
N GLN A 93 -3.37 5.19 -43.67
CA GLN A 93 -3.93 5.00 -42.33
C GLN A 93 -2.77 5.29 -41.41
N LYS A 94 -2.78 6.51 -40.86
CA LYS A 94 -2.14 6.79 -39.58
C LYS A 94 -2.79 5.84 -38.58
N GLU A 95 -2.19 4.69 -38.41
CA GLU A 95 -2.36 3.87 -37.22
C GLU A 95 -1.83 4.74 -36.08
N ASN A 96 -2.76 5.49 -35.47
CA ASN A 96 -2.52 6.11 -34.19
C ASN A 96 -2.12 4.96 -33.26
N ASN A 97 -0.83 4.88 -32.98
CA ASN A 97 -0.23 4.05 -31.98
C ASN A 97 -0.73 4.56 -30.63
N ILE A 98 -1.99 4.24 -30.32
CA ILE A 98 -2.52 4.39 -28.97
C ILE A 98 -1.79 3.31 -28.19
N LYS A 99 -0.70 3.70 -27.52
CA LYS A 99 -0.09 2.84 -26.50
C LYS A 99 -1.22 2.30 -25.63
N PRO A 100 -1.30 0.98 -25.44
CA PRO A 100 -2.38 0.42 -24.65
C PRO A 100 -2.34 1.05 -23.25
N MET A 101 -3.51 1.43 -22.76
CA MET A 101 -3.73 2.07 -21.46
C MET A 101 -3.10 1.28 -20.28
N ARG A 102 -2.82 0.00 -20.54
CA ARG A 102 -2.21 -0.97 -19.64
C ARG A 102 -0.78 -0.60 -19.19
N GLU A 103 0.04 0.06 -20.04
CA GLU A 103 1.38 0.53 -19.61
C GLU A 103 1.32 1.71 -18.61
N GLN A 104 0.25 2.51 -18.64
CA GLN A 104 0.05 3.57 -17.65
C GLN A 104 -0.51 3.01 -16.33
N GLY A 105 -1.28 1.92 -16.37
CA GLY A 105 -1.84 1.27 -15.23
C GLY A 105 -0.77 0.62 -14.33
N LYS A 106 0.08 -0.21 -14.87
CA LYS A 106 1.21 -0.84 -14.14
C LYS A 106 2.09 0.16 -13.41
N SER A 107 2.22 1.38 -13.92
CA SER A 107 2.96 2.46 -13.28
C SER A 107 2.31 2.98 -11.99
N LEU A 108 0.98 2.96 -11.85
CA LEU A 108 0.28 3.42 -10.64
C LEU A 108 0.29 2.36 -9.54
N GLU A 109 0.09 1.10 -9.87
CA GLU A 109 0.25 -0.03 -8.95
C GLU A 109 1.65 -0.02 -8.33
N LYS A 110 2.69 0.02 -9.15
CA LYS A 110 4.07 0.14 -8.69
C LYS A 110 4.28 1.36 -7.78
N THR A 111 3.78 2.52 -8.22
CA THR A 111 3.88 3.75 -7.44
C THR A 111 3.14 3.62 -6.11
N GLY A 112 1.98 2.96 -6.09
CA GLY A 112 1.20 2.67 -4.89
C GLY A 112 2.01 1.86 -3.87
N ALA A 113 2.57 0.73 -4.30
CA ALA A 113 3.40 -0.13 -3.47
C ALA A 113 4.68 0.60 -2.97
N GLU A 114 5.35 1.39 -3.82
CA GLU A 114 6.50 2.19 -3.41
C GLU A 114 6.12 3.23 -2.34
N VAL A 115 4.98 3.91 -2.50
CA VAL A 115 4.48 4.89 -1.54
C VAL A 115 4.09 4.22 -0.22
N GLN A 116 3.46 3.05 -0.24
CA GLN A 116 3.17 2.27 0.97
C GLN A 116 4.46 1.84 1.68
N ALA A 117 5.48 1.36 0.94
CA ALA A 117 6.77 0.99 1.52
C ALA A 117 7.44 2.17 2.23
N LEU A 118 7.41 3.37 1.63
CA LEU A 118 7.90 4.60 2.27
C LEU A 118 7.08 4.97 3.51
N GLY A 119 5.78 4.75 3.48
CA GLY A 119 4.90 4.93 4.65
C GLY A 119 5.34 4.04 5.82
N ASN A 120 5.49 2.75 5.58
CA ASN A 120 5.93 1.78 6.60
C ASN A 120 7.31 2.14 7.18
N ILE A 121 8.25 2.60 6.35
CA ILE A 121 9.56 3.06 6.82
C ILE A 121 9.42 4.29 7.72
N SER A 122 8.55 5.23 7.37
CA SER A 122 8.28 6.41 8.21
C SER A 122 7.71 6.01 9.57
N ASP A 123 6.78 5.07 9.62
CA ASP A 123 6.19 4.54 10.85
C ASP A 123 7.23 3.84 11.73
N ILE A 124 8.08 3.00 11.13
CA ILE A 124 9.19 2.35 11.85
C ILE A 124 10.10 3.38 12.50
N ILE A 125 10.52 4.41 11.75
CA ILE A 125 11.39 5.46 12.27
C ILE A 125 10.72 6.22 13.40
N GLY A 126 9.46 6.63 13.22
CA GLY A 126 8.69 7.34 14.25
C GLY A 126 8.55 6.51 15.52
N THR A 127 8.20 5.23 15.39
CA THR A 127 8.07 4.30 16.52
C THR A 127 9.41 4.10 17.25
N ILE A 128 10.52 3.87 16.55
CA ILE A 128 11.84 3.72 17.18
C ILE A 128 12.24 4.99 17.95
N LEU A 129 12.00 6.16 17.36
CA LEU A 129 12.31 7.43 18.03
C LEU A 129 11.44 7.66 19.26
N ASN A 130 10.17 7.25 19.25
CA ASN A 130 9.28 7.31 20.40
C ASN A 130 9.71 6.34 21.53
N MET A 131 10.25 5.16 21.20
CA MET A 131 10.83 4.25 22.20
C MET A 131 12.02 4.87 22.94
N GLU A 132 12.82 5.72 22.28
CA GLU A 132 13.94 6.41 22.93
C GLU A 132 13.46 7.63 23.71
N LYS A 133 12.61 8.43 23.14
CA LYS A 133 12.03 9.63 23.72
C LYS A 133 10.75 10.02 22.99
N GLU A 134 9.66 9.96 23.69
CA GLU A 134 8.35 10.39 23.20
C GLU A 134 8.37 11.90 22.88
N GLN A 135 8.10 12.25 21.63
CA GLN A 135 8.08 13.63 21.11
C GLN A 135 7.07 13.78 19.97
N LYS A 136 6.40 14.91 19.93
CA LYS A 136 5.41 15.23 18.87
C LYS A 136 5.98 15.13 17.43
N GLU A 137 7.27 15.46 17.26
CA GLU A 137 7.95 15.35 15.98
C GLU A 137 7.99 13.91 15.48
N ASN A 138 8.07 12.94 16.40
CA ASN A 138 8.05 11.52 16.05
C ASN A 138 6.63 11.07 15.66
N ASP A 139 5.60 11.61 16.32
CA ASP A 139 4.21 11.34 15.96
C ASP A 139 3.86 11.85 14.57
N TYR A 140 4.44 12.97 14.14
CA TYR A 140 4.30 13.42 12.76
C TYR A 140 4.89 12.45 11.74
N LEU A 141 5.94 11.69 12.07
CA LEU A 141 6.46 10.64 11.19
C LEU A 141 5.47 9.48 11.07
N ILE A 142 4.85 9.06 12.17
CA ILE A 142 3.83 8.00 12.18
C ILE A 142 2.57 8.46 11.40
N ILE A 143 2.09 9.69 11.64
CA ILE A 143 0.97 10.27 10.90
C ILE A 143 1.27 10.32 9.40
N THR A 144 2.48 10.73 9.03
CA THR A 144 2.93 10.78 7.65
C THR A 144 2.98 9.38 7.04
N GLY A 145 3.49 8.40 7.79
CA GLY A 145 3.57 7.02 7.37
C GLY A 145 2.19 6.44 7.05
N ASN A 146 1.26 6.51 8.00
CA ASN A 146 -0.13 6.07 7.80
C ASN A 146 -0.84 6.81 6.64
N SER A 147 -0.55 8.10 6.45
CA SER A 147 -1.09 8.87 5.34
C SER A 147 -0.55 8.39 3.99
N LEU A 148 0.75 8.06 3.92
CA LEU A 148 1.37 7.51 2.71
C LEU A 148 0.85 6.09 2.43
N GLN A 149 0.67 5.24 3.44
CA GLN A 149 0.06 3.92 3.27
C GLN A 149 -1.35 4.04 2.70
N SER A 150 -2.18 4.94 3.25
CA SER A 150 -3.52 5.20 2.73
C SER A 150 -3.51 5.68 1.28
N LEU A 151 -2.59 6.60 0.93
CA LEU A 151 -2.44 7.11 -0.43
C LEU A 151 -1.97 6.02 -1.39
N GLY A 152 -1.01 5.20 -0.99
CA GLY A 152 -0.47 4.12 -1.81
C GLY A 152 -1.55 3.09 -2.14
N ALA A 153 -2.27 2.58 -1.14
CA ALA A 153 -3.38 1.67 -1.34
C ALA A 153 -4.50 2.28 -2.23
N PHE A 154 -4.76 3.58 -2.11
CA PHE A 154 -5.69 4.27 -3.00
C PHE A 154 -5.22 4.30 -4.46
N LEU A 155 -3.91 4.48 -4.71
CA LEU A 155 -3.36 4.45 -6.06
C LEU A 155 -3.53 3.08 -6.71
N GLU A 156 -3.38 1.99 -5.96
CA GLU A 156 -3.63 0.63 -6.41
C GLU A 156 -5.10 0.41 -6.77
N VAL A 157 -6.05 0.90 -5.95
CA VAL A 157 -7.49 0.89 -6.30
C VAL A 157 -7.75 1.60 -7.62
N VAL A 158 -7.11 2.76 -7.83
CA VAL A 158 -7.30 3.53 -9.08
C VAL A 158 -6.73 2.78 -10.27
N ASP A 159 -5.64 2.05 -10.09
CA ASP A 159 -5.03 1.24 -11.15
C ASP A 159 -5.94 0.10 -11.56
N GLU A 160 -6.37 -0.71 -10.61
CA GLU A 160 -7.29 -1.82 -10.83
C GLU A 160 -8.59 -1.40 -11.52
N LEU A 161 -9.17 -0.27 -11.12
CA LEU A 161 -10.39 0.27 -11.73
C LEU A 161 -10.20 0.75 -13.18
N ARG A 162 -8.95 0.91 -13.64
CA ARG A 162 -8.64 1.27 -15.04
C ARG A 162 -8.51 0.06 -15.96
N ASP A 163 -8.30 -1.13 -15.41
CA ASP A 163 -8.14 -2.35 -16.21
C ASP A 163 -9.47 -2.98 -16.63
N VAL A 164 -10.39 -2.17 -17.18
CA VAL A 164 -11.66 -2.64 -17.73
C VAL A 164 -11.41 -3.35 -19.06
N PRO A 165 -11.92 -4.60 -19.28
CA PRO A 165 -12.93 -5.32 -18.50
C PRO A 165 -12.40 -6.30 -17.42
N ASN A 166 -11.12 -6.34 -17.15
CA ASN A 166 -10.47 -7.36 -16.30
C ASN A 166 -10.25 -6.89 -14.86
N ILE A 167 -11.21 -6.17 -14.27
CA ILE A 167 -11.10 -5.65 -12.90
C ILE A 167 -10.99 -6.79 -11.90
N GLN A 168 -9.95 -6.79 -11.09
CA GLN A 168 -9.74 -7.73 -9.98
C GLN A 168 -10.47 -7.22 -8.73
N TRP A 169 -11.72 -7.60 -8.57
CA TRP A 169 -12.59 -7.04 -7.52
C TRP A 169 -12.14 -7.33 -6.10
N LEU A 170 -11.43 -8.43 -5.84
CA LEU A 170 -10.88 -8.71 -4.51
C LEU A 170 -9.75 -7.73 -4.17
N GLU A 171 -8.91 -7.38 -5.12
CA GLU A 171 -7.86 -6.37 -4.94
C GLU A 171 -8.45 -4.98 -4.73
N VAL A 172 -9.44 -4.57 -5.56
CA VAL A 172 -10.17 -3.31 -5.36
C VAL A 172 -10.77 -3.22 -3.96
N ILE A 173 -11.41 -4.28 -3.49
CA ILE A 173 -12.04 -4.33 -2.15
C ILE A 173 -10.96 -4.32 -1.07
N GLY A 174 -9.93 -5.15 -1.21
CA GLY A 174 -8.82 -5.24 -0.25
C GLY A 174 -8.13 -3.89 -0.06
N ASN A 175 -7.66 -3.29 -1.15
CA ASN A 175 -6.99 -2.00 -1.15
C ASN A 175 -7.88 -0.83 -0.72
N SER A 176 -9.19 -0.87 -1.04
CA SER A 176 -10.15 0.13 -0.52
C SER A 176 -10.28 0.05 1.00
N ILE A 177 -10.33 -1.16 1.56
CA ILE A 177 -10.41 -1.38 3.01
C ILE A 177 -9.09 -0.97 3.67
N GLN A 178 -7.94 -1.27 3.08
CA GLN A 178 -6.63 -0.80 3.57
C GLN A 178 -6.53 0.73 3.57
N THR A 179 -6.96 1.38 2.49
CA THR A 179 -7.04 2.84 2.39
C THR A 179 -7.82 3.44 3.56
N LEU A 180 -8.99 2.87 3.88
CA LEU A 180 -9.80 3.32 5.02
C LEU A 180 -9.12 3.05 6.35
N GLY A 181 -8.50 1.89 6.54
CA GLY A 181 -7.82 1.51 7.78
C GLY A 181 -6.65 2.45 8.09
N ALA A 182 -5.74 2.62 7.14
CA ALA A 182 -4.59 3.53 7.29
C ALA A 182 -5.04 5.01 7.43
N GLY A 183 -6.08 5.42 6.71
CA GLY A 183 -6.67 6.74 6.85
C GLY A 183 -7.24 7.00 8.25
N LEU A 184 -7.87 6.01 8.89
CA LEU A 184 -8.35 6.11 10.26
C LEU A 184 -7.21 6.25 11.26
N GLN A 185 -6.08 5.54 11.06
CA GLN A 185 -4.89 5.65 11.90
C GLN A 185 -4.25 7.05 11.78
N ALA A 186 -4.09 7.55 10.54
CA ALA A 186 -3.60 8.90 10.31
C ALA A 186 -4.49 9.96 10.97
N PHE A 187 -5.81 9.81 10.86
CA PHE A 187 -6.77 10.71 11.50
C PHE A 187 -6.67 10.68 13.01
N GLN A 188 -6.55 9.50 13.61
CA GLN A 188 -6.36 9.34 15.06
C GLN A 188 -5.07 10.04 15.51
N GLY A 189 -3.96 9.83 14.81
CA GLY A 189 -2.68 10.49 15.13
C GLY A 189 -2.80 12.02 15.08
N ILE A 190 -3.40 12.59 14.03
CA ILE A 190 -3.66 14.04 13.92
C ILE A 190 -4.49 14.54 15.09
N TYR A 191 -5.55 13.80 15.44
CA TYR A 191 -6.43 14.18 16.55
C TYR A 191 -5.68 14.19 17.88
N ASN A 192 -4.82 13.20 18.14
CA ASN A 192 -4.02 13.12 19.37
C ASN A 192 -3.06 14.32 19.50
N VAL A 193 -2.31 14.64 18.45
CA VAL A 193 -1.40 15.80 18.44
C VAL A 193 -2.15 17.12 18.69
N LEU A 194 -3.28 17.32 18.01
CA LEU A 194 -4.09 18.53 18.21
C LEU A 194 -4.68 18.64 19.64
N LYS A 195 -5.02 17.51 20.25
CA LYS A 195 -5.51 17.46 21.62
C LYS A 195 -4.41 17.82 22.61
N GLU A 196 -3.22 17.28 22.45
CA GLU A 196 -2.06 17.62 23.27
C GLU A 196 -1.72 19.10 23.19
N GLU A 197 -1.67 19.67 21.99
CA GLU A 197 -1.44 21.11 21.80
C GLU A 197 -2.50 21.98 22.50
N ARG A 198 -3.74 21.51 22.52
CA ARG A 198 -4.82 22.22 23.21
C ARG A 198 -4.62 22.16 24.72
N MET A 199 -4.33 20.98 25.27
CA MET A 199 -4.08 20.81 26.71
C MET A 199 -2.86 21.60 27.18
N GLU A 200 -1.79 21.69 26.42
CA GLU A 200 -0.64 22.53 26.72
C GLU A 200 -1.01 24.01 26.82
N LYS A 201 -1.87 24.49 25.92
CA LYS A 201 -2.35 25.90 25.96
C LYS A 201 -3.28 26.15 27.14
N GLU A 202 -4.17 25.21 27.46
CA GLU A 202 -5.11 25.32 28.59
C GLU A 202 -4.40 25.25 29.94
N ASN A 203 -3.35 24.41 30.09
CA ASN A 203 -2.54 24.35 31.30
C ASN A 203 -1.68 25.59 31.52
N ALA A 204 -1.42 26.38 30.48
CA ALA A 204 -0.76 27.69 30.63
C ALA A 204 -1.70 28.78 31.18
N ASP A 205 -3.02 28.59 31.18
CA ASP A 205 -4.05 29.54 31.55
C ASP A 205 -4.87 29.13 32.82
N ASP A 206 -4.28 28.44 33.79
CA ASP A 206 -4.85 28.10 35.11
C ASP A 206 -6.39 27.83 35.15
N GLN A 207 -6.86 26.63 34.88
CA GLN A 207 -8.11 26.09 35.43
C GLN A 207 -8.06 24.56 35.59
N GLU A 208 -7.64 24.17 36.77
CA GLU A 208 -7.47 22.79 37.23
C GLU A 208 -8.74 22.33 37.99
N ALA A 209 -9.51 21.39 37.49
CA ALA A 209 -10.25 20.40 38.31
C ALA A 209 -11.46 19.70 37.65
N ALA A 210 -12.04 20.17 36.54
CA ALA A 210 -13.29 19.60 36.01
C ALA A 210 -13.12 18.53 34.93
N ASN A 211 -11.91 18.38 34.34
CA ASN A 211 -11.70 17.66 33.08
C ASN A 211 -11.30 16.18 33.18
N LYS A 212 -10.96 15.66 34.39
CA LYS A 212 -10.31 14.35 34.50
C LYS A 212 -11.18 13.16 34.05
N LYS A 213 -12.48 13.15 34.35
CA LYS A 213 -13.37 12.04 34.02
C LYS A 213 -13.84 12.07 32.56
N GLU A 214 -13.92 13.26 31.95
CA GLU A 214 -14.29 13.41 30.54
C GLU A 214 -13.08 13.11 29.65
N GLY A 215 -11.87 13.38 30.13
CA GLY A 215 -10.60 13.03 29.48
C GLY A 215 -10.41 11.51 29.34
N GLU A 216 -10.56 10.74 30.42
CA GLU A 216 -10.38 9.28 30.40
C GLU A 216 -11.34 8.58 29.41
N LYS A 217 -12.60 9.02 29.31
CA LYS A 217 -13.56 8.42 28.38
C LYS A 217 -13.23 8.75 26.92
N LYS A 218 -12.76 9.96 26.65
CA LYS A 218 -12.35 10.37 25.28
C LYS A 218 -11.07 9.66 24.87
N GLU A 219 -10.13 9.44 25.77
CA GLU A 219 -8.87 8.74 25.50
C GLU A 219 -9.10 7.29 25.09
N VAL A 220 -10.01 6.57 25.77
CA VAL A 220 -10.41 5.20 25.37
C VAL A 220 -11.08 5.18 24.00
N ASP A 221 -11.93 6.17 23.70
CA ASP A 221 -12.61 6.26 22.40
C ASP A 221 -11.60 6.51 21.25
N GLU A 222 -10.52 7.24 21.51
CA GLU A 222 -9.46 7.57 20.56
C GLU A 222 -8.54 6.38 20.28
N GLN A 223 -8.07 5.69 21.31
CA GLN A 223 -7.29 4.45 21.18
C GLN A 223 -8.10 3.37 20.46
N LEU A 224 -9.40 3.29 20.72
CA LEU A 224 -10.29 2.37 20.01
C LEU A 224 -10.37 2.67 18.52
N LEU A 225 -10.35 3.95 18.12
CA LEU A 225 -10.38 4.33 16.70
C LEU A 225 -9.12 3.85 15.97
N GLY A 226 -7.93 4.01 16.55
CA GLY A 226 -6.68 3.50 16.01
C GLY A 226 -6.67 1.97 15.92
N LEU A 227 -7.13 1.31 16.97
CA LEU A 227 -7.25 -0.14 17.00
C LEU A 227 -8.20 -0.66 15.89
N ILE A 228 -9.33 0.00 15.68
CA ILE A 228 -10.25 -0.33 14.58
C ILE A 228 -9.55 -0.11 13.24
N GLY A 229 -8.82 1.00 13.06
CA GLY A 229 -8.06 1.29 11.84
C GLY A 229 -7.06 0.18 11.51
N ASN A 230 -6.29 -0.28 12.49
CA ASN A 230 -5.33 -1.38 12.34
C ASN A 230 -6.00 -2.70 11.90
N TRP A 231 -7.09 -3.10 12.55
CA TRP A 231 -7.81 -4.32 12.17
C TRP A 231 -8.50 -4.20 10.81
N VAL A 232 -9.04 -3.03 10.47
CA VAL A 232 -9.61 -2.76 9.15
C VAL A 232 -8.53 -2.90 8.08
N GLN A 233 -7.36 -2.33 8.28
CA GLN A 233 -6.22 -2.45 7.37
C GLN A 233 -5.77 -3.92 7.24
N ALA A 234 -5.65 -4.66 8.34
CA ALA A 234 -5.28 -6.07 8.33
C ALA A 234 -6.28 -6.95 7.56
N ILE A 235 -7.58 -6.69 7.71
CA ILE A 235 -8.63 -7.39 6.95
C ILE A 235 -8.50 -7.09 5.46
N GLY A 236 -8.29 -5.83 5.09
CA GLY A 236 -8.09 -5.41 3.71
C GLY A 236 -6.90 -6.12 3.06
N ALA A 237 -5.75 -6.15 3.74
CA ALA A 237 -4.55 -6.82 3.26
C ALA A 237 -4.73 -8.35 3.07
N VAL A 238 -5.51 -9.01 3.94
CA VAL A 238 -5.84 -10.43 3.76
C VAL A 238 -6.73 -10.65 2.53
N ILE A 239 -7.70 -9.77 2.29
CA ILE A 239 -8.60 -9.88 1.13
C ILE A 239 -7.79 -9.67 -0.17
N GLU A 240 -6.90 -8.69 -0.22
CA GLU A 240 -5.97 -8.47 -1.33
C GLU A 240 -5.09 -9.69 -1.58
N ALA A 241 -4.42 -10.22 -0.55
CA ALA A 241 -3.56 -11.40 -0.67
C ALA A 241 -4.32 -12.65 -1.17
N ILE A 242 -5.61 -12.77 -0.86
CA ILE A 242 -6.48 -13.80 -1.43
C ILE A 242 -6.73 -13.52 -2.90
N GLY A 243 -7.01 -12.25 -3.28
CA GLY A 243 -7.19 -11.82 -4.66
C GLY A 243 -6.00 -12.22 -5.50
N GLU A 244 -4.81 -11.79 -5.13
CA GLU A 244 -3.54 -12.13 -5.77
C GLU A 244 -3.31 -13.65 -5.91
N THR A 245 -3.83 -14.43 -4.98
CA THR A 245 -3.63 -15.89 -4.98
C THR A 245 -4.59 -16.62 -5.92
N VAL A 246 -5.85 -16.18 -6.03
CA VAL A 246 -6.94 -16.93 -6.68
C VAL A 246 -7.32 -16.39 -8.06
N GLU A 247 -7.07 -15.13 -8.34
CA GLU A 247 -7.44 -14.55 -9.62
C GLU A 247 -6.47 -14.98 -10.74
N PRO A 248 -6.95 -15.59 -11.83
CA PRO A 248 -6.09 -15.95 -12.95
C PRO A 248 -5.66 -14.70 -13.69
N GLN A 249 -4.37 -14.52 -13.88
CA GLN A 249 -3.87 -13.47 -14.79
C GLN A 249 -4.40 -13.74 -16.21
N SER A 250 -5.13 -12.80 -16.73
CA SER A 250 -5.67 -12.78 -18.10
C SER A 250 -4.57 -12.55 -19.16
#